data_d04f316c1ab48655211b4de072c9ed7c
#
_entry.id   d04f316c1ab48655211b4de072c9ed7c
#
_cell.length_a   1.000
_cell.length_b   1.000
_cell.length_c   1.000
_cell.angle_alpha   90.00
_cell.angle_beta   90.00
_cell.angle_gamma   90.00
#
_symmetry.space_group_name_H-M   'P 1'
#
loop_
_entity.id
_entity.type
_entity.pdbx_description
1 polymer ?
#
loop_
_entity_poly.entity_id
_entity_poly.type
_entity_poly.pdbx_seq_one_letter_code
_entity_poly.pdbx_strand_id
1 'polypeptide(L)'
;MRKKIILAFLLVLVIFFINEQDITAKADDGVTVFYDSLAKNTDNEGNIDSLLRILNSMGERVMMYSWNENPDLSETSKIIILQNKQADLPDKWVQRLKDSKAKFAYIGGNPPAFLADKLQLKTEAVTNAAVTIRTNNGLIGKPQLVADTNLITSYKGTGFGEINTAEKGSSPYGVQSENYAYAPIFQANNASEFALVDVLRALFGTKEETNQYALITGVNPFADFNMLKKTADTFYEKGIPFVVSAGPVFYNSDFTAAKNYAEILRYVQAKNGTILMNVPAVTYGASPAGELENIIQKSVHFFADNDVAALGVTAELYWNFDKVYSTEGFAPFNSGILLPNEKIIYTTKKNNGNAFEKSPFSITSDFYGTMSGQMNFPLDIAITYPFFNSEKELKAAVNQLADENISDFRLQTNEVKTVQDTIESNAGSLYINDQAIMLDSDLKYLKTKKMETQKQAGSLEGFFSYQNTFFTIVIVLSLGIIGILFIFGYRLYMKKYMK
;
A
#
# COMPACT_ATOMS: atom_id res chain seq x y z
N MET A 1 12.52 42.34 48.10
CA MET A 1 11.48 41.88 47.18
C MET A 1 11.86 42.00 45.68
N ARG A 2 12.27 43.17 45.19
CA ARG A 2 12.61 43.37 43.74
C ARG A 2 13.66 42.39 43.18
N LYS A 3 14.72 42.06 43.90
CA LYS A 3 15.76 41.11 43.42
C LYS A 3 15.26 39.67 43.28
N LYS A 4 14.31 39.21 44.09
CA LYS A 4 13.72 37.87 43.98
C LYS A 4 12.76 37.77 42.79
N ILE A 5 12.07 38.86 42.42
CA ILE A 5 11.17 38.92 41.27
C ILE A 5 11.97 38.92 39.96
N ILE A 6 13.11 39.64 39.91
CA ILE A 6 13.98 39.65 38.74
C ILE A 6 14.63 38.27 38.54
N LEU A 7 15.03 37.58 39.61
CA LEU A 7 15.59 36.22 39.52
C LEU A 7 14.56 35.20 39.07
N ALA A 8 13.31 35.32 39.53
CA ALA A 8 12.19 34.45 39.04
C ALA A 8 11.85 34.73 37.60
N PHE A 9 11.88 35.98 37.14
CA PHE A 9 11.64 36.34 35.73
C PHE A 9 12.79 35.86 34.83
N LEU A 10 14.02 35.93 35.27
CA LEU A 10 15.19 35.37 34.56
C LEU A 10 15.11 33.84 34.49
N LEU A 11 14.66 33.17 35.54
CA LEU A 11 14.49 31.71 35.56
C LEU A 11 13.38 31.26 34.58
N VAL A 12 12.27 31.98 34.50
CA VAL A 12 11.19 31.74 33.56
C VAL A 12 11.66 31.99 32.10
N LEU A 13 12.45 33.04 31.85
CA LEU A 13 13.06 33.30 30.57
C LEU A 13 14.04 32.21 30.11
N VAL A 14 14.86 31.70 31.03
CA VAL A 14 15.77 30.59 30.78
C VAL A 14 14.99 29.30 30.48
N ILE A 15 13.86 29.04 31.15
CA ILE A 15 13.01 27.88 30.89
C ILE A 15 12.32 28.03 29.47
N PHE A 16 11.96 29.25 29.06
CA PHE A 16 11.44 29.50 27.69
C PHE A 16 12.52 29.29 26.62
N PHE A 17 13.78 29.67 26.88
CA PHE A 17 14.88 29.40 25.95
C PHE A 17 15.41 27.96 25.95
N ILE A 18 15.14 27.17 26.98
CA ILE A 18 15.52 25.75 27.03
C ILE A 18 14.46 24.88 26.34
N ASN A 19 13.22 25.35 26.16
CA ASN A 19 12.16 24.63 25.42
C ASN A 19 12.13 24.91 23.91
N GLU A 20 12.95 25.83 23.40
CA GLU A 20 13.36 25.80 22.00
C GLU A 20 14.66 24.96 21.89
N GLN A 21 14.59 23.68 22.26
CA GLN A 21 15.40 22.72 21.54
C GLN A 21 14.82 22.77 20.11
N ASP A 22 15.48 23.48 19.23
CA ASP A 22 15.54 23.12 17.85
C ASP A 22 15.73 21.60 17.82
N ILE A 23 14.65 20.88 17.58
CA ILE A 23 14.74 19.60 16.91
C ILE A 23 15.35 20.03 15.56
N THR A 24 16.67 20.14 15.52
CA THR A 24 17.39 20.09 14.26
C THR A 24 16.89 18.84 13.63
N ALA A 25 15.94 18.99 12.71
CA ALA A 25 15.49 17.92 11.85
C ALA A 25 16.78 17.33 11.30
N LYS A 26 17.11 16.10 11.76
CA LYS A 26 18.20 15.31 11.23
C LYS A 26 18.08 15.44 9.74
N ALA A 27 19.11 15.88 9.03
CA ALA A 27 19.10 16.10 7.58
C ALA A 27 18.26 14.99 6.95
N ASP A 28 17.27 15.35 6.16
CA ASP A 28 16.22 14.45 5.70
C ASP A 28 16.89 13.33 4.87
N ASP A 29 17.17 12.19 5.51
CA ASP A 29 17.91 11.05 4.92
C ASP A 29 17.04 10.27 3.94
N GLY A 30 15.99 10.91 3.44
CA GLY A 30 15.02 10.35 2.50
C GLY A 30 15.53 10.19 1.08
N VAL A 31 14.75 9.49 0.26
CA VAL A 31 15.01 9.28 -1.17
C VAL A 31 14.25 10.31 -1.99
N THR A 32 14.93 11.03 -2.88
CA THR A 32 14.29 11.89 -3.87
C THR A 32 14.11 11.13 -5.18
N VAL A 33 12.86 10.93 -5.60
CA VAL A 33 12.49 10.25 -6.84
C VAL A 33 12.09 11.28 -7.88
N PHE A 34 12.74 11.25 -9.04
CA PHE A 34 12.34 12.00 -10.22
C PHE A 34 11.76 11.09 -11.29
N TYR A 35 10.67 11.50 -11.90
CA TYR A 35 10.03 10.77 -12.97
C TYR A 35 9.73 11.65 -14.19
N ASP A 36 9.81 11.06 -15.39
CA ASP A 36 9.53 11.76 -16.66
C ASP A 36 8.03 11.79 -16.98
N SER A 37 7.29 10.77 -16.58
CA SER A 37 5.89 10.58 -16.92
C SER A 37 5.19 9.65 -15.93
N LEU A 38 3.89 9.85 -15.74
CA LEU A 38 2.99 8.90 -15.04
C LEU A 38 2.67 7.66 -15.90
N ALA A 39 3.11 7.64 -17.16
CA ALA A 39 2.93 6.53 -18.11
C ALA A 39 1.48 6.04 -18.27
N LYS A 40 0.49 6.92 -18.08
CA LYS A 40 -0.94 6.55 -18.17
C LYS A 40 -1.27 5.88 -19.50
N ASN A 41 -2.06 4.81 -19.44
CA ASN A 41 -2.47 3.97 -20.57
C ASN A 41 -1.30 3.30 -21.32
N THR A 42 -0.20 3.00 -20.63
CA THR A 42 0.92 2.21 -21.15
C THR A 42 1.25 1.06 -20.20
N ASP A 43 2.11 0.13 -20.63
CA ASP A 43 2.57 -0.99 -19.79
C ASP A 43 3.38 -0.54 -18.55
N ASN A 44 3.84 0.71 -18.54
CA ASN A 44 4.56 1.32 -17.43
C ASN A 44 3.64 2.08 -16.44
N GLU A 45 2.33 2.05 -16.65
CA GLU A 45 1.37 2.59 -15.69
C GLU A 45 1.47 1.82 -14.37
N GLY A 46 1.51 2.54 -13.25
CA GLY A 46 1.70 1.93 -11.94
C GLY A 46 3.16 1.79 -11.47
N ASN A 47 4.17 1.99 -12.35
CA ASN A 47 5.58 1.89 -11.97
C ASN A 47 5.94 2.84 -10.82
N ILE A 48 5.43 4.08 -10.85
CA ILE A 48 5.69 5.05 -9.77
C ILE A 48 5.08 4.54 -8.46
N ASP A 49 3.83 4.09 -8.48
CA ASP A 49 3.14 3.53 -7.31
C ASP A 49 3.95 2.36 -6.72
N SER A 50 4.35 1.42 -7.55
CA SER A 50 5.15 0.28 -7.11
C SER A 50 6.50 0.70 -6.53
N LEU A 51 7.25 1.58 -7.20
CA LEU A 51 8.53 2.07 -6.70
C LEU A 51 8.39 2.77 -5.34
N LEU A 52 7.37 3.60 -5.17
CA LEU A 52 7.11 4.29 -3.91
C LEU A 52 6.79 3.32 -2.77
N ARG A 53 5.99 2.27 -3.03
CA ARG A 53 5.68 1.23 -2.04
C ARG A 53 6.92 0.39 -1.70
N ILE A 54 7.76 0.06 -2.68
CA ILE A 54 9.05 -0.61 -2.46
C ILE A 54 9.93 0.24 -1.54
N LEU A 55 10.13 1.52 -1.85
CA LEU A 55 10.97 2.41 -1.03
C LEU A 55 10.42 2.56 0.39
N ASN A 56 9.11 2.66 0.54
CA ASN A 56 8.46 2.67 1.84
C ASN A 56 8.71 1.37 2.62
N SER A 57 8.63 0.22 1.94
CA SER A 57 8.95 -1.09 2.53
C SER A 57 10.43 -1.25 2.90
N MET A 58 11.31 -0.47 2.28
CA MET A 58 12.73 -0.37 2.65
C MET A 58 12.98 0.62 3.81
N GLY A 59 11.93 1.19 4.42
CA GLY A 59 12.03 2.18 5.49
C GLY A 59 12.43 3.57 5.01
N GLU A 60 12.35 3.85 3.70
CA GLU A 60 12.78 5.13 3.14
C GLU A 60 11.62 6.14 3.10
N ARG A 61 11.89 7.35 3.58
CA ARG A 61 11.00 8.49 3.32
C ARG A 61 11.20 8.94 1.87
N VAL A 62 10.11 9.24 1.16
CA VAL A 62 10.20 9.53 -0.27
C VAL A 62 9.67 10.92 -0.60
N MET A 63 10.47 11.69 -1.33
CA MET A 63 10.05 12.92 -2.00
C MET A 63 9.99 12.67 -3.50
N MET A 64 8.86 13.01 -4.12
CA MET A 64 8.64 12.74 -5.54
C MET A 64 8.49 14.03 -6.34
N TYR A 65 9.20 14.13 -7.47
CA TYR A 65 9.18 15.26 -8.37
C TYR A 65 9.10 14.84 -9.83
N SER A 66 8.34 15.58 -10.61
CA SER A 66 8.42 15.50 -12.06
C SER A 66 9.75 16.12 -12.56
N TRP A 67 10.27 15.65 -13.68
CA TRP A 67 11.45 16.25 -14.34
C TRP A 67 11.31 17.75 -14.66
N ASN A 68 10.09 18.27 -14.70
CA ASN A 68 9.83 19.70 -14.94
C ASN A 68 9.99 20.55 -13.69
N GLU A 69 10.00 19.96 -12.50
CA GLU A 69 10.20 20.65 -11.24
C GLU A 69 11.70 20.89 -11.00
N ASN A 70 12.01 21.78 -10.08
CA ASN A 70 13.39 22.14 -9.79
C ASN A 70 13.62 22.27 -8.27
N PRO A 71 13.51 21.14 -7.51
CA PRO A 71 13.76 21.18 -6.08
C PRO A 71 15.22 21.46 -5.76
N ASP A 72 15.49 21.95 -4.57
CA ASP A 72 16.84 21.98 -4.03
C ASP A 72 17.31 20.57 -3.70
N LEU A 73 18.55 20.23 -4.10
CA LEU A 73 19.19 18.93 -3.87
C LEU A 73 20.36 19.01 -2.90
N SER A 74 20.60 20.15 -2.29
CA SER A 74 21.80 20.39 -1.44
C SER A 74 21.89 19.42 -0.27
N GLU A 75 20.75 19.02 0.31
CA GLU A 75 20.63 18.12 1.44
C GLU A 75 20.23 16.67 1.05
N THR A 76 20.13 16.39 -0.26
CA THR A 76 19.66 15.10 -0.74
C THR A 76 20.79 14.05 -0.72
N SER A 77 20.63 12.97 0.04
CA SER A 77 21.61 11.89 0.15
C SER A 77 21.39 10.75 -0.86
N LYS A 78 20.15 10.55 -1.34
CA LYS A 78 19.74 9.47 -2.24
C LYS A 78 18.84 10.01 -3.34
N ILE A 79 19.17 9.73 -4.59
CA ILE A 79 18.40 10.16 -5.77
C ILE A 79 18.10 8.97 -6.65
N ILE A 80 16.84 8.83 -7.06
CA ILE A 80 16.40 7.85 -8.06
C ILE A 80 15.78 8.59 -9.23
N ILE A 81 16.20 8.26 -10.44
CA ILE A 81 15.51 8.65 -11.67
C ILE A 81 14.72 7.45 -12.18
N LEU A 82 13.40 7.62 -12.35
CA LEU A 82 12.53 6.65 -13.00
C LEU A 82 12.12 7.18 -14.38
N GLN A 83 12.62 6.52 -15.41
CA GLN A 83 12.26 6.78 -16.80
C GLN A 83 11.17 5.81 -17.25
N ASN A 84 9.96 6.31 -17.45
CA ASN A 84 8.84 5.54 -17.98
C ASN A 84 8.66 5.70 -19.49
N LYS A 85 9.27 6.71 -20.08
CA LYS A 85 9.33 6.98 -21.53
C LYS A 85 10.78 6.97 -21.97
N GLN A 86 11.02 6.62 -23.23
CA GLN A 86 12.37 6.66 -23.81
C GLN A 86 12.79 8.10 -24.20
N ALA A 87 12.79 9.01 -23.23
CA ALA A 87 13.23 10.38 -23.41
C ALA A 87 14.57 10.59 -22.69
N ASP A 88 15.48 11.34 -23.30
CA ASP A 88 16.76 11.68 -22.67
C ASP A 88 16.56 12.56 -21.44
N LEU A 89 17.38 12.36 -20.42
CA LEU A 89 17.38 13.22 -19.25
C LEU A 89 17.78 14.65 -19.67
N PRO A 90 16.98 15.68 -19.33
CA PRO A 90 17.32 17.06 -19.72
C PRO A 90 18.71 17.50 -19.23
N ASP A 91 19.46 18.24 -20.05
CA ASP A 91 20.84 18.69 -19.75
C ASP A 91 20.98 19.37 -18.39
N LYS A 92 19.99 20.17 -18.00
CA LYS A 92 19.96 20.82 -16.68
C LYS A 92 20.09 19.83 -15.53
N TRP A 93 19.52 18.63 -15.67
CA TRP A 93 19.60 17.57 -14.66
C TRP A 93 20.94 16.85 -14.71
N VAL A 94 21.45 16.58 -15.91
CA VAL A 94 22.74 15.92 -16.11
C VAL A 94 23.85 16.67 -15.36
N GLN A 95 23.90 18.01 -15.47
CA GLN A 95 24.90 18.81 -14.77
C GLN A 95 24.72 18.76 -13.23
N ARG A 96 23.51 18.93 -12.74
CA ARG A 96 23.21 18.89 -11.30
C ARG A 96 23.56 17.54 -10.66
N LEU A 97 23.29 16.44 -11.37
CA LEU A 97 23.56 15.09 -10.87
C LEU A 97 25.06 14.74 -10.92
N LYS A 98 25.80 15.25 -11.90
CA LYS A 98 27.27 15.09 -11.94
C LYS A 98 27.97 15.70 -10.73
N ASP A 99 27.47 16.84 -10.24
CA ASP A 99 28.04 17.58 -9.13
C ASP A 99 27.53 17.11 -7.77
N SER A 100 26.52 16.24 -7.75
CA SER A 100 25.94 15.69 -6.53
C SER A 100 26.82 14.61 -5.91
N LYS A 101 26.87 14.59 -4.56
CA LYS A 101 27.50 13.51 -3.78
C LYS A 101 26.50 12.42 -3.37
N ALA A 102 25.23 12.56 -3.75
CA ALA A 102 24.19 11.61 -3.41
C ALA A 102 24.46 10.23 -4.03
N LYS A 103 23.94 9.21 -3.40
CA LYS A 103 23.79 7.87 -3.99
C LYS A 103 22.75 7.98 -5.11
N PHE A 104 23.07 7.51 -6.29
CA PHE A 104 22.30 7.77 -7.50
C PHE A 104 21.92 6.48 -8.21
N ALA A 105 20.65 6.24 -8.42
CA ALA A 105 20.12 5.15 -9.23
C ALA A 105 19.36 5.68 -10.45
N TYR A 106 19.62 5.10 -11.62
CA TYR A 106 18.87 5.35 -12.83
C TYR A 106 18.14 4.10 -13.28
N ILE A 107 16.84 4.23 -13.48
CA ILE A 107 15.94 3.15 -13.86
C ILE A 107 15.30 3.50 -15.21
N GLY A 108 15.63 2.75 -16.25
CA GLY A 108 15.11 2.99 -17.60
C GLY A 108 16.10 2.72 -18.73
N GLY A 109 15.63 2.84 -19.97
CA GLY A 109 16.39 2.43 -21.14
C GLY A 109 17.58 3.31 -21.52
N ASN A 110 17.55 4.64 -21.23
CA ASN A 110 18.55 5.59 -21.71
C ASN A 110 19.36 6.22 -20.56
N PRO A 111 20.36 5.49 -20.00
CA PRO A 111 21.20 6.05 -18.94
C PRO A 111 22.02 7.24 -19.47
N PRO A 112 22.13 8.34 -18.70
CA PRO A 112 22.90 9.50 -19.12
C PRO A 112 24.39 9.15 -19.25
N ALA A 113 25.13 9.78 -20.18
CA ALA A 113 26.50 9.45 -20.51
C ALA A 113 27.43 9.46 -19.28
N PHE A 114 27.27 10.43 -18.35
CA PHE A 114 28.12 10.47 -17.16
C PHE A 114 27.95 9.21 -16.27
N LEU A 115 26.74 8.65 -16.20
CA LEU A 115 26.49 7.41 -15.45
C LEU A 115 27.11 6.21 -16.18
N ALA A 116 26.96 6.16 -17.51
CA ALA A 116 27.60 5.13 -18.32
C ALA A 116 29.13 5.16 -18.15
N ASP A 117 29.74 6.33 -18.09
CA ASP A 117 31.17 6.48 -17.82
C ASP A 117 31.56 5.99 -16.40
N LYS A 118 30.78 6.37 -15.36
CA LYS A 118 31.04 5.95 -13.97
C LYS A 118 30.96 4.45 -13.78
N LEU A 119 29.99 3.82 -14.42
CA LEU A 119 29.76 2.37 -14.37
C LEU A 119 30.55 1.61 -15.46
N GLN A 120 31.28 2.27 -16.35
CA GLN A 120 31.90 1.68 -17.56
C GLN A 120 30.90 0.80 -18.33
N LEU A 121 29.69 1.32 -18.43
CA LEU A 121 28.51 0.61 -18.90
C LEU A 121 28.52 0.52 -20.43
N LYS A 122 28.35 -0.70 -20.95
CA LYS A 122 27.97 -0.94 -22.35
C LYS A 122 26.65 -1.70 -22.35
N THR A 123 25.76 -1.29 -23.23
CA THR A 123 24.45 -1.91 -23.39
C THR A 123 24.20 -2.28 -24.86
N GLU A 124 23.37 -3.28 -25.06
CA GLU A 124 22.86 -3.69 -26.37
C GLU A 124 21.35 -3.59 -26.37
N ALA A 125 20.79 -2.83 -27.31
CA ALA A 125 19.34 -2.68 -27.43
C ALA A 125 18.69 -3.97 -27.93
N VAL A 126 17.56 -4.31 -27.34
CA VAL A 126 16.72 -5.43 -27.74
C VAL A 126 15.28 -4.92 -27.88
N THR A 127 14.65 -5.24 -29.01
CA THR A 127 13.31 -4.81 -29.35
C THR A 127 12.36 -6.01 -29.49
N ASN A 128 11.13 -5.87 -29.02
CA ASN A 128 10.09 -6.90 -29.11
C ASN A 128 10.55 -8.29 -28.62
N ALA A 129 11.31 -8.32 -27.54
CA ALA A 129 11.87 -9.56 -27.00
C ALA A 129 11.06 -10.07 -25.79
N ALA A 130 10.90 -11.40 -25.74
CA ALA A 130 10.45 -12.06 -24.53
C ALA A 130 11.62 -12.12 -23.52
N VAL A 131 11.44 -11.46 -22.37
CA VAL A 131 12.42 -11.44 -21.29
C VAL A 131 11.91 -12.19 -20.08
N THR A 132 12.81 -12.90 -19.39
CA THR A 132 12.55 -13.47 -18.07
C THR A 132 13.54 -12.88 -17.09
N ILE A 133 13.04 -12.36 -15.97
CA ILE A 133 13.86 -11.76 -14.92
C ILE A 133 14.00 -12.76 -13.79
N ARG A 134 15.23 -12.92 -13.32
CA ARG A 134 15.59 -13.71 -12.15
C ARG A 134 16.31 -12.83 -11.13
N THR A 135 15.90 -12.89 -9.87
CA THR A 135 16.57 -12.18 -8.77
C THR A 135 17.82 -12.92 -8.29
N ASN A 136 18.66 -12.27 -7.50
CA ASN A 136 19.81 -12.91 -6.86
C ASN A 136 19.41 -14.10 -5.98
N ASN A 137 18.25 -14.03 -5.34
CA ASN A 137 17.75 -15.07 -4.43
C ASN A 137 17.04 -16.23 -5.17
N GLY A 138 17.04 -16.22 -6.51
CA GLY A 138 16.51 -17.31 -7.31
C GLY A 138 15.03 -17.25 -7.63
N LEU A 139 14.33 -16.17 -7.29
CA LEU A 139 12.96 -15.90 -7.74
C LEU A 139 12.96 -15.65 -9.24
N ILE A 140 12.06 -16.30 -9.96
CA ILE A 140 11.94 -16.22 -11.42
C ILE A 140 10.55 -15.69 -11.78
N GLY A 141 10.50 -14.60 -12.52
CA GLY A 141 9.28 -14.06 -13.06
C GLY A 141 8.78 -14.82 -14.29
N LYS A 142 7.49 -14.65 -14.60
CA LYS A 142 6.92 -15.14 -15.86
C LYS A 142 7.57 -14.40 -17.05
N PRO A 143 7.83 -15.09 -18.18
CA PRO A 143 8.30 -14.44 -19.40
C PRO A 143 7.34 -13.32 -19.83
N GLN A 144 7.89 -12.18 -20.18
CA GLN A 144 7.16 -10.97 -20.57
C GLN A 144 7.71 -10.41 -21.87
N LEU A 145 6.83 -9.95 -22.75
CA LEU A 145 7.21 -9.22 -23.94
C LEU A 145 7.55 -7.78 -23.57
N VAL A 146 8.77 -7.36 -23.91
CA VAL A 146 9.24 -5.98 -23.72
C VAL A 146 9.42 -5.33 -25.08
N ALA A 147 8.79 -4.16 -25.29
CA ALA A 147 8.85 -3.46 -26.57
C ALA A 147 10.30 -3.05 -26.92
N ASP A 148 10.96 -2.36 -25.97
CA ASP A 148 12.35 -1.92 -26.09
C ASP A 148 13.03 -2.01 -24.73
N THR A 149 14.24 -2.59 -24.70
CA THR A 149 15.09 -2.61 -23.50
C THR A 149 16.57 -2.65 -23.87
N ASN A 150 17.42 -2.38 -22.89
CA ASN A 150 18.88 -2.50 -23.02
C ASN A 150 19.40 -3.63 -22.15
N LEU A 151 20.11 -4.57 -22.75
CA LEU A 151 20.87 -5.59 -22.03
C LEU A 151 22.25 -5.05 -21.67
N ILE A 152 22.69 -5.28 -20.43
CA ILE A 152 24.01 -4.87 -19.96
C ILE A 152 25.04 -5.89 -20.43
N THR A 153 25.99 -5.46 -21.27
CA THR A 153 27.01 -6.33 -21.86
C THR A 153 28.38 -6.16 -21.22
N SER A 154 28.66 -5.00 -20.59
CA SER A 154 29.88 -4.73 -19.85
C SER A 154 29.64 -3.68 -18.78
N TYR A 155 30.28 -3.80 -17.63
CA TYR A 155 30.13 -2.89 -16.51
C TYR A 155 31.30 -2.97 -15.54
N LYS A 156 31.44 -1.94 -14.68
CA LYS A 156 32.31 -1.92 -13.49
C LYS A 156 31.43 -2.10 -12.24
N GLY A 157 31.88 -2.88 -11.28
CA GLY A 157 31.18 -3.08 -9.99
C GLY A 157 30.51 -4.44 -9.88
N THR A 158 29.36 -4.49 -9.20
CA THR A 158 28.62 -5.71 -8.92
C THR A 158 27.36 -5.78 -9.78
N GLY A 159 27.13 -6.91 -10.44
CA GLY A 159 25.88 -7.21 -11.14
C GLY A 159 24.87 -7.89 -10.21
N PHE A 160 23.59 -7.62 -10.42
CA PHE A 160 22.47 -8.13 -9.65
C PHE A 160 21.40 -8.73 -10.55
N GLY A 161 20.87 -9.87 -10.15
CA GLY A 161 19.84 -10.58 -10.90
C GLY A 161 20.23 -10.87 -12.35
N GLU A 162 19.29 -11.37 -13.12
CA GLU A 162 19.50 -11.72 -14.53
C GLU A 162 18.30 -11.32 -15.38
N ILE A 163 18.57 -10.84 -16.58
CA ILE A 163 17.60 -10.76 -17.68
C ILE A 163 17.98 -11.85 -18.68
N ASN A 164 17.08 -12.78 -18.92
CA ASN A 164 17.25 -13.86 -19.87
C ASN A 164 16.38 -13.61 -21.10
N THR A 165 16.99 -13.70 -22.29
CA THR A 165 16.31 -13.65 -23.58
C THR A 165 16.67 -14.87 -24.41
N ALA A 166 15.75 -15.33 -25.27
CA ALA A 166 15.99 -16.48 -26.12
C ALA A 166 17.13 -16.24 -27.13
N GLU A 167 17.28 -15.00 -27.62
CA GLU A 167 18.22 -14.65 -28.68
C GLU A 167 19.61 -14.27 -28.17
N LYS A 168 19.69 -13.53 -27.05
CA LYS A 168 20.92 -12.94 -26.54
C LYS A 168 21.48 -13.63 -25.27
N GLY A 169 20.76 -14.61 -24.74
CA GLY A 169 21.12 -15.28 -23.50
C GLY A 169 20.91 -14.46 -22.27
N SER A 170 21.80 -14.60 -21.26
CA SER A 170 21.68 -13.95 -19.95
C SER A 170 22.56 -12.70 -19.84
N SER A 171 22.03 -11.65 -19.23
CA SER A 171 22.76 -10.46 -18.83
C SER A 171 22.34 -10.02 -17.41
N PRO A 172 23.17 -9.25 -16.67
CA PRO A 172 22.74 -8.72 -15.37
C PRO A 172 21.48 -7.88 -15.51
N TYR A 173 20.55 -8.04 -14.54
CA TYR A 173 19.38 -7.17 -14.45
C TYR A 173 19.78 -5.74 -14.09
N GLY A 174 20.70 -5.56 -13.16
CA GLY A 174 21.17 -4.25 -12.77
C GLY A 174 22.59 -4.28 -12.27
N VAL A 175 23.19 -3.13 -12.15
CA VAL A 175 24.59 -2.98 -11.73
C VAL A 175 24.74 -1.84 -10.74
N GLN A 176 25.67 -2.00 -9.79
CA GLN A 176 26.00 -0.99 -8.79
C GLN A 176 27.53 -0.89 -8.65
N SER A 177 28.06 0.34 -8.59
CA SER A 177 29.45 0.63 -8.27
C SER A 177 29.54 1.94 -7.51
N GLU A 178 30.22 1.93 -6.37
CA GLU A 178 30.38 3.10 -5.51
C GLU A 178 29.00 3.71 -5.14
N ASN A 179 28.75 4.95 -5.54
CA ASN A 179 27.48 5.66 -5.32
C ASN A 179 26.49 5.60 -6.50
N TYR A 180 26.75 4.75 -7.49
CA TYR A 180 25.98 4.72 -8.72
C TYR A 180 25.36 3.36 -8.97
N ALA A 181 24.09 3.35 -9.45
CA ALA A 181 23.41 2.13 -9.87
C ALA A 181 22.58 2.37 -11.15
N TYR A 182 22.38 1.29 -11.89
CA TYR A 182 21.60 1.26 -13.11
C TYR A 182 20.76 -0.01 -13.22
N ALA A 183 19.50 0.13 -13.63
CA ALA A 183 18.62 -0.96 -14.01
C ALA A 183 17.83 -0.58 -15.28
N PRO A 184 17.87 -1.39 -16.35
CA PRO A 184 17.26 -1.03 -17.64
C PRO A 184 15.74 -1.17 -17.68
N ILE A 185 15.15 -2.01 -16.83
CA ILE A 185 13.73 -2.36 -16.83
C ILE A 185 13.19 -2.25 -15.42
N PHE A 186 12.04 -1.64 -15.28
CA PHE A 186 11.21 -1.71 -14.08
C PHE A 186 9.74 -1.66 -14.48
N GLN A 187 8.98 -2.62 -14.01
CA GLN A 187 7.56 -2.70 -14.31
C GLN A 187 6.79 -3.23 -13.10
N ALA A 188 5.68 -2.58 -12.79
CA ALA A 188 4.76 -2.98 -11.74
C ALA A 188 4.19 -4.39 -12.01
N ASN A 189 3.98 -5.17 -10.95
CA ASN A 189 3.53 -6.56 -11.00
C ASN A 189 4.45 -7.47 -11.86
N ASN A 190 5.74 -7.25 -11.76
CA ASN A 190 6.78 -8.00 -12.48
C ASN A 190 7.95 -8.31 -11.56
N ALA A 191 8.70 -9.39 -11.83
CA ALA A 191 9.90 -9.77 -11.04
C ALA A 191 10.98 -8.68 -11.02
N SER A 192 10.94 -7.70 -11.94
CA SER A 192 11.80 -6.52 -11.91
C SER A 192 11.65 -5.68 -10.63
N GLU A 193 10.49 -5.74 -9.97
CA GLU A 193 10.28 -5.10 -8.66
C GLU A 193 11.28 -5.63 -7.63
N PHE A 194 11.42 -6.94 -7.56
CA PHE A 194 12.31 -7.59 -6.60
C PHE A 194 13.79 -7.53 -7.03
N ALA A 195 14.05 -7.66 -8.31
CA ALA A 195 15.41 -7.51 -8.82
C ALA A 195 15.96 -6.08 -8.61
N LEU A 196 15.11 -5.07 -8.71
CA LEU A 196 15.47 -3.69 -8.38
C LEU A 196 15.80 -3.51 -6.89
N VAL A 197 15.07 -4.18 -6.00
CA VAL A 197 15.36 -4.12 -4.57
C VAL A 197 16.79 -4.60 -4.27
N ASP A 198 17.26 -5.67 -4.92
CA ASP A 198 18.64 -6.15 -4.77
C ASP A 198 19.65 -5.04 -5.12
N VAL A 199 19.42 -4.31 -6.21
CA VAL A 199 20.26 -3.19 -6.65
C VAL A 199 20.22 -2.02 -5.66
N LEU A 200 19.02 -1.62 -5.22
CA LEU A 200 18.84 -0.49 -4.31
C LEU A 200 19.39 -0.80 -2.92
N ARG A 201 19.23 -2.02 -2.41
CA ARG A 201 19.80 -2.45 -1.13
C ARG A 201 21.32 -2.38 -1.15
N ALA A 202 21.96 -2.82 -2.23
CA ALA A 202 23.40 -2.70 -2.38
C ALA A 202 23.85 -1.23 -2.43
N LEU A 203 23.12 -0.38 -3.13
CA LEU A 203 23.41 1.04 -3.23
C LEU A 203 23.22 1.76 -1.87
N PHE A 204 22.15 1.48 -1.16
CA PHE A 204 21.80 2.15 0.11
C PHE A 204 22.54 1.54 1.32
N GLY A 205 22.98 0.29 1.22
CA GLY A 205 23.68 -0.41 2.28
C GLY A 205 22.76 -1.01 3.34
N THR A 206 21.50 -1.31 2.96
CA THR A 206 20.51 -1.94 3.85
C THR A 206 20.51 -3.45 3.69
N LYS A 207 20.36 -4.19 4.81
CA LYS A 207 20.28 -5.66 4.80
C LYS A 207 19.40 -6.10 5.96
N GLU A 208 18.30 -6.79 5.67
CA GLU A 208 17.36 -7.29 6.67
C GLU A 208 16.93 -8.71 6.35
N GLU A 209 16.55 -9.47 7.39
CA GLU A 209 15.79 -10.70 7.24
C GLU A 209 14.40 -10.34 6.70
N THR A 210 13.84 -11.22 5.89
CA THR A 210 12.59 -10.96 5.18
C THR A 210 11.49 -11.92 5.58
N ASN A 211 10.28 -11.41 5.68
CA ASN A 211 9.07 -12.11 6.09
C ASN A 211 8.02 -12.09 4.97
N GLN A 212 7.18 -13.11 4.96
CA GLN A 212 6.04 -13.20 4.05
C GLN A 212 4.76 -13.26 4.87
N TYR A 213 3.77 -12.44 4.54
CA TYR A 213 2.48 -12.38 5.22
C TYR A 213 1.35 -12.66 4.26
N ALA A 214 0.32 -13.40 4.70
CA ALA A 214 -0.93 -13.58 3.98
C ALA A 214 -1.93 -12.52 4.46
N LEU A 215 -2.32 -11.57 3.61
CA LEU A 215 -3.23 -10.47 3.94
C LEU A 215 -4.58 -10.66 3.25
N ILE A 216 -5.65 -10.78 4.03
CA ILE A 216 -7.03 -10.83 3.55
C ILE A 216 -7.63 -9.44 3.64
N THR A 217 -8.01 -8.86 2.50
CA THR A 217 -8.58 -7.50 2.39
C THR A 217 -10.10 -7.54 2.24
N GLY A 218 -10.77 -6.41 2.46
CA GLY A 218 -12.21 -6.27 2.22
C GLY A 218 -13.11 -6.79 3.34
N VAL A 219 -12.57 -7.18 4.48
CA VAL A 219 -13.36 -7.56 5.66
C VAL A 219 -13.94 -6.31 6.32
N ASN A 220 -15.26 -6.25 6.45
CA ASN A 220 -15.99 -5.10 7.00
C ASN A 220 -17.22 -5.57 7.79
N PRO A 221 -17.94 -4.67 8.51
CA PRO A 221 -19.09 -5.03 9.33
C PRO A 221 -20.26 -5.72 8.60
N PHE A 222 -20.25 -5.71 7.26
CA PHE A 222 -21.27 -6.32 6.40
C PHE A 222 -20.77 -7.60 5.71
N ALA A 223 -19.54 -8.05 5.98
CA ALA A 223 -18.96 -9.25 5.40
C ALA A 223 -19.74 -10.51 5.86
N ASP A 224 -19.61 -11.60 5.12
CA ASP A 224 -20.14 -12.92 5.54
C ASP A 224 -19.29 -13.48 6.69
N PHE A 225 -19.78 -13.34 7.91
CA PHE A 225 -19.09 -13.83 9.11
C PHE A 225 -18.96 -15.35 9.17
N ASN A 226 -19.84 -16.12 8.50
CA ASN A 226 -19.69 -17.57 8.40
C ASN A 226 -18.50 -17.90 7.50
N MET A 227 -18.36 -17.19 6.40
CA MET A 227 -17.19 -17.35 5.52
C MET A 227 -15.90 -16.89 6.20
N LEU A 228 -15.93 -15.79 6.96
CA LEU A 228 -14.77 -15.33 7.73
C LEU A 228 -14.37 -16.34 8.82
N LYS A 229 -15.36 -16.90 9.54
CA LYS A 229 -15.14 -18.00 10.50
C LYS A 229 -14.47 -19.19 9.82
N LYS A 230 -15.02 -19.63 8.69
CA LYS A 230 -14.49 -20.76 7.93
C LYS A 230 -13.07 -20.49 7.44
N THR A 231 -12.81 -19.26 7.00
CA THR A 231 -11.46 -18.81 6.62
C THR A 231 -10.50 -18.96 7.79
N ALA A 232 -10.85 -18.42 8.96
CA ALA A 232 -10.02 -18.50 10.16
C ALA A 232 -9.75 -19.96 10.58
N ASP A 233 -10.78 -20.81 10.58
CA ASP A 233 -10.63 -22.24 10.90
C ASP A 233 -9.69 -22.94 9.91
N THR A 234 -9.87 -22.71 8.61
CA THR A 234 -9.08 -23.38 7.56
C THR A 234 -7.59 -22.97 7.61
N PHE A 235 -7.29 -21.69 7.78
CA PHE A 235 -5.92 -21.21 7.94
C PHE A 235 -5.27 -21.76 9.22
N TYR A 236 -6.01 -21.76 10.35
CA TYR A 236 -5.55 -22.30 11.63
C TYR A 236 -5.25 -23.80 11.56
N GLU A 237 -6.15 -24.60 10.96
CA GLU A 237 -5.98 -26.06 10.80
C GLU A 237 -4.76 -26.40 9.92
N LYS A 238 -4.38 -25.51 9.02
CA LYS A 238 -3.19 -25.66 8.17
C LYS A 238 -1.92 -25.07 8.79
N GLY A 239 -2.02 -24.45 9.96
CA GLY A 239 -0.89 -23.80 10.63
C GLY A 239 -0.38 -22.57 9.91
N ILE A 240 -1.20 -21.94 9.06
CA ILE A 240 -0.84 -20.75 8.30
C ILE A 240 -1.31 -19.51 9.06
N PRO A 241 -0.43 -18.68 9.62
CA PRO A 241 -0.82 -17.39 10.18
C PRO A 241 -1.28 -16.44 9.07
N PHE A 242 -2.20 -15.55 9.39
CA PHE A 242 -2.78 -14.63 8.41
C PHE A 242 -3.12 -13.28 9.03
N VAL A 243 -3.23 -12.28 8.17
CA VAL A 243 -3.58 -10.91 8.53
C VAL A 243 -4.91 -10.55 7.91
N VAL A 244 -5.77 -9.89 8.65
CA VAL A 244 -7.07 -9.38 8.17
C VAL A 244 -7.05 -7.86 8.19
N SER A 245 -7.29 -7.26 7.04
CA SER A 245 -7.57 -5.84 6.89
C SER A 245 -9.03 -5.59 7.21
N ALA A 246 -9.29 -5.10 8.43
CA ALA A 246 -10.63 -4.97 9.01
C ALA A 246 -11.14 -3.52 8.87
N GLY A 247 -12.27 -3.33 8.22
CA GLY A 247 -12.93 -2.04 8.08
C GLY A 247 -13.29 -1.45 9.45
N PRO A 248 -13.14 -0.14 9.67
CA PRO A 248 -13.45 0.52 10.94
C PRO A 248 -14.96 0.63 11.16
N VAL A 249 -15.33 0.83 12.42
CA VAL A 249 -16.70 1.20 12.82
C VAL A 249 -16.68 2.65 13.33
N PHE A 250 -17.15 3.59 12.54
CA PHE A 250 -17.13 5.02 12.89
C PHE A 250 -18.37 5.47 13.69
N TYR A 251 -19.51 4.86 13.41
CA TYR A 251 -20.80 5.23 13.98
C TYR A 251 -21.58 3.99 14.41
N ASN A 252 -22.51 4.14 15.35
CA ASN A 252 -23.38 3.08 15.81
C ASN A 252 -22.60 1.85 16.38
N SER A 253 -21.54 2.11 17.10
CA SER A 253 -20.68 1.11 17.74
C SER A 253 -21.43 0.25 18.79
N ASP A 254 -22.53 0.77 19.33
CA ASP A 254 -23.44 0.10 20.27
C ASP A 254 -24.41 -0.90 19.61
N PHE A 255 -24.55 -0.87 18.28
CA PHE A 255 -25.44 -1.75 17.56
C PHE A 255 -24.98 -3.22 17.61
N THR A 256 -25.96 -4.12 17.66
CA THR A 256 -25.69 -5.58 17.65
C THR A 256 -24.80 -5.99 16.45
N ALA A 257 -24.94 -5.35 15.30
CA ALA A 257 -24.09 -5.63 14.14
C ALA A 257 -22.62 -5.31 14.40
N ALA A 258 -22.30 -4.21 15.08
CA ALA A 258 -20.94 -3.84 15.45
C ALA A 258 -20.36 -4.83 16.48
N LYS A 259 -21.18 -5.25 17.48
CA LYS A 259 -20.78 -6.26 18.48
C LYS A 259 -20.52 -7.63 17.84
N ASN A 260 -21.36 -8.06 16.90
CA ASN A 260 -21.14 -9.29 16.13
C ASN A 260 -19.86 -9.22 15.30
N TYR A 261 -19.57 -8.05 14.73
CA TYR A 261 -18.33 -7.83 13.98
C TYR A 261 -17.10 -7.92 14.89
N ALA A 262 -17.12 -7.25 16.03
CA ALA A 262 -16.02 -7.37 17.00
C ALA A 262 -15.85 -8.81 17.49
N GLU A 263 -16.94 -9.55 17.72
CA GLU A 263 -16.88 -10.95 18.13
C GLU A 263 -16.19 -11.84 17.09
N ILE A 264 -16.51 -11.69 15.79
CA ILE A 264 -15.86 -12.48 14.75
C ILE A 264 -14.39 -12.08 14.57
N LEU A 265 -14.01 -10.82 14.81
CA LEU A 265 -12.61 -10.40 14.80
C LEU A 265 -11.82 -10.99 15.99
N ARG A 266 -12.40 -11.07 17.19
CA ARG A 266 -11.80 -11.83 18.31
C ARG A 266 -11.59 -13.30 17.97
N TYR A 267 -12.57 -13.92 17.31
CA TYR A 267 -12.44 -15.30 16.82
C TYR A 267 -11.27 -15.44 15.85
N VAL A 268 -11.11 -14.51 14.93
CA VAL A 268 -9.95 -14.47 14.00
C VAL A 268 -8.64 -14.42 14.80
N GLN A 269 -8.52 -13.58 15.81
CA GLN A 269 -7.33 -13.50 16.66
C GLN A 269 -7.05 -14.81 17.39
N ALA A 270 -8.10 -15.50 17.91
CA ALA A 270 -7.98 -16.80 18.57
C ALA A 270 -7.57 -17.93 17.61
N LYS A 271 -7.66 -17.68 16.29
CA LYS A 271 -7.25 -18.61 15.23
C LYS A 271 -5.95 -18.18 14.53
N ASN A 272 -5.04 -17.55 15.25
CA ASN A 272 -3.74 -17.04 14.76
C ASN A 272 -3.86 -15.98 13.65
N GLY A 273 -5.01 -15.31 13.54
CA GLY A 273 -5.18 -14.16 12.69
C GLY A 273 -4.73 -12.87 13.37
N THR A 274 -4.12 -11.98 12.64
CA THR A 274 -3.79 -10.63 13.07
C THR A 274 -4.79 -9.64 12.48
N ILE A 275 -5.21 -8.64 13.24
CA ILE A 275 -6.10 -7.58 12.73
C ILE A 275 -5.27 -6.33 12.45
N LEU A 276 -5.39 -5.79 11.26
CA LEU A 276 -4.98 -4.42 10.92
C LEU A 276 -6.23 -3.60 10.58
N MET A 277 -6.27 -2.35 11.02
CA MET A 277 -7.37 -1.46 10.71
C MET A 277 -7.28 -0.98 9.26
N ASN A 278 -8.31 -1.20 8.45
CA ASN A 278 -8.40 -0.59 7.13
C ASN A 278 -8.85 0.86 7.27
N VAL A 279 -8.14 1.77 6.64
CA VAL A 279 -8.52 3.19 6.62
C VAL A 279 -9.03 3.58 5.23
N PRO A 280 -10.34 3.66 5.05
CA PRO A 280 -10.93 4.16 3.82
C PRO A 280 -10.80 5.67 3.73
N ALA A 281 -10.93 6.23 2.53
CA ALA A 281 -11.06 7.67 2.36
C ALA A 281 -12.36 8.16 3.02
N VAL A 282 -12.25 8.91 4.11
CA VAL A 282 -13.40 9.33 4.93
C VAL A 282 -13.75 10.80 4.80
N THR A 283 -12.96 11.59 4.09
CA THR A 283 -13.15 13.04 3.97
C THR A 283 -13.43 13.44 2.54
N TYR A 284 -14.56 14.12 2.36
CA TYR A 284 -14.90 14.78 1.12
C TYR A 284 -14.79 16.30 1.34
N GLY A 285 -13.74 16.92 0.78
CA GLY A 285 -13.53 18.36 0.89
C GLY A 285 -12.67 18.80 2.09
N ALA A 286 -12.71 20.09 2.42
CA ALA A 286 -11.95 20.66 3.53
C ALA A 286 -12.62 20.31 4.86
N SER A 287 -12.19 19.21 5.47
CA SER A 287 -12.58 18.89 6.86
C SER A 287 -11.83 19.79 7.85
N PRO A 288 -12.41 20.11 9.01
CA PRO A 288 -11.68 20.78 10.09
C PRO A 288 -10.43 20.01 10.48
N ALA A 289 -9.36 20.73 10.87
CA ALA A 289 -8.15 20.10 11.40
C ALA A 289 -8.48 19.23 12.63
N GLY A 290 -7.88 18.03 12.69
CA GLY A 290 -8.10 17.05 13.76
C GLY A 290 -9.38 16.20 13.62
N GLU A 291 -10.19 16.40 12.58
CA GLU A 291 -11.39 15.58 12.38
C GLU A 291 -11.01 14.14 12.01
N LEU A 292 -10.05 13.97 11.11
CA LEU A 292 -9.57 12.64 10.73
C LEU A 292 -8.93 11.92 11.92
N GLU A 293 -8.08 12.60 12.69
CA GLU A 293 -7.48 12.06 13.90
C GLU A 293 -8.55 11.55 14.88
N ASN A 294 -9.60 12.36 15.13
CA ASN A 294 -10.69 11.98 16.01
C ASN A 294 -11.47 10.75 15.50
N ILE A 295 -11.68 10.64 14.19
CA ILE A 295 -12.33 9.47 13.57
C ILE A 295 -11.46 8.22 13.76
N ILE A 296 -10.16 8.33 13.53
CA ILE A 296 -9.23 7.22 13.71
C ILE A 296 -9.16 6.79 15.19
N GLN A 297 -9.02 7.74 16.11
CA GLN A 297 -9.02 7.46 17.56
C GLN A 297 -10.29 6.74 18.01
N LYS A 298 -11.47 7.16 17.58
CA LYS A 298 -12.74 6.47 17.88
C LYS A 298 -12.76 5.04 17.34
N SER A 299 -12.21 4.81 16.16
CA SER A 299 -12.17 3.48 15.56
C SER A 299 -11.22 2.56 16.29
N VAL A 300 -10.05 3.05 16.69
CA VAL A 300 -9.09 2.31 17.53
C VAL A 300 -9.73 1.98 18.88
N HIS A 301 -10.40 2.97 19.52
CA HIS A 301 -11.09 2.76 20.77
C HIS A 301 -12.20 1.71 20.66
N PHE A 302 -12.98 1.70 19.57
CA PHE A 302 -13.98 0.65 19.34
C PHE A 302 -13.35 -0.75 19.33
N PHE A 303 -12.23 -0.91 18.66
CA PHE A 303 -11.52 -2.20 18.64
C PHE A 303 -11.00 -2.56 20.04
N ALA A 304 -10.33 -1.63 20.71
CA ALA A 304 -9.78 -1.82 22.06
C ALA A 304 -10.87 -2.20 23.07
N ASP A 305 -12.00 -1.46 23.11
CA ASP A 305 -13.13 -1.70 24.03
C ASP A 305 -13.83 -3.05 23.80
N ASN A 306 -13.58 -3.69 22.66
CA ASN A 306 -14.11 -5.00 22.31
C ASN A 306 -13.05 -6.09 22.25
N ASP A 307 -11.90 -5.95 22.91
CA ASP A 307 -10.79 -6.91 22.96
C ASP A 307 -10.25 -7.30 21.57
N VAL A 308 -10.32 -6.38 20.60
CA VAL A 308 -9.75 -6.55 19.27
C VAL A 308 -8.45 -5.73 19.19
N ALA A 309 -7.31 -6.41 19.15
CA ALA A 309 -6.00 -5.80 19.00
C ALA A 309 -5.73 -5.50 17.51
N ALA A 310 -6.08 -4.32 17.04
CA ALA A 310 -5.69 -3.84 15.72
C ALA A 310 -4.24 -3.35 15.76
N LEU A 311 -3.29 -4.17 15.29
CA LEU A 311 -1.84 -3.98 15.47
C LEU A 311 -1.19 -3.02 14.48
N GLY A 312 -1.96 -2.38 13.62
CA GLY A 312 -1.44 -1.48 12.60
C GLY A 312 -2.54 -1.08 11.62
N VAL A 313 -2.14 -0.57 10.47
CA VAL A 313 -3.06 -0.02 9.48
C VAL A 313 -2.85 -0.61 8.09
N THR A 314 -3.92 -0.74 7.31
CA THR A 314 -3.87 -0.91 5.86
C THR A 314 -4.50 0.28 5.19
N ALA A 315 -3.81 0.85 4.20
CA ALA A 315 -4.27 2.03 3.46
C ALA A 315 -3.79 1.99 2.02
N GLU A 316 -4.46 2.72 1.13
CA GLU A 316 -3.90 2.98 -0.19
C GLU A 316 -2.69 3.92 -0.10
N LEU A 317 -1.74 3.78 -1.02
CA LEU A 317 -0.48 4.54 -1.03
C LEU A 317 -0.67 6.06 -0.95
N TYR A 318 -1.73 6.62 -1.55
CA TYR A 318 -1.94 8.07 -1.54
C TYR A 318 -2.06 8.67 -0.13
N TRP A 319 -2.48 7.88 0.86
CA TRP A 319 -2.51 8.29 2.26
C TRP A 319 -1.15 8.74 2.77
N ASN A 320 -0.08 8.09 2.29
CA ASN A 320 1.29 8.42 2.65
C ASN A 320 1.76 9.77 2.08
N PHE A 321 1.15 10.22 0.98
CA PHE A 321 1.52 11.44 0.27
C PHE A 321 0.54 12.60 0.48
N ASP A 322 -0.63 12.36 1.04
CA ASP A 322 -1.54 13.42 1.47
C ASP A 322 -1.14 13.92 2.85
N LYS A 323 -1.01 15.25 3.00
CA LYS A 323 -0.53 15.83 4.26
C LYS A 323 -1.43 15.52 5.45
N VAL A 324 -2.74 15.59 5.28
CA VAL A 324 -3.70 15.34 6.39
C VAL A 324 -3.70 13.86 6.75
N TYR A 325 -3.80 12.99 5.75
CA TYR A 325 -3.79 11.54 5.98
C TYR A 325 -2.48 11.04 6.59
N SER A 326 -1.34 11.53 6.12
CA SER A 326 -0.04 11.10 6.67
C SER A 326 0.24 11.64 8.08
N THR A 327 -0.26 12.84 8.43
CA THR A 327 0.00 13.43 9.75
C THR A 327 -1.07 13.11 10.78
N GLU A 328 -2.36 13.06 10.41
CA GLU A 328 -3.47 12.78 11.33
C GLU A 328 -3.89 11.29 11.26
N GLY A 329 -3.92 10.73 10.05
CA GLY A 329 -4.43 9.38 9.84
C GLY A 329 -3.46 8.29 10.29
N PHE A 330 -2.15 8.48 10.04
CA PHE A 330 -1.13 7.51 10.39
C PHE A 330 -0.46 7.72 11.75
N ALA A 331 -0.68 8.88 12.38
CA ALA A 331 -0.04 9.23 13.65
C ALA A 331 -0.09 8.13 14.75
N PRO A 332 -1.20 7.39 14.91
CA PRO A 332 -1.26 6.35 15.94
C PRO A 332 -0.45 5.09 15.65
N PHE A 333 0.01 4.86 14.41
CA PHE A 333 0.51 3.55 13.96
C PHE A 333 2.02 3.56 13.70
N ASN A 334 2.74 2.60 14.26
CA ASN A 334 4.16 2.37 13.93
C ASN A 334 4.34 1.37 12.77
N SER A 335 3.28 0.63 12.42
CA SER A 335 3.31 -0.37 11.35
C SER A 335 2.09 -0.26 10.44
N GLY A 336 2.28 -0.58 9.15
CA GLY A 336 1.21 -0.55 8.18
C GLY A 336 1.56 -1.23 6.86
N ILE A 337 0.54 -1.62 6.11
CA ILE A 337 0.69 -2.19 4.78
C ILE A 337 0.04 -1.24 3.77
N LEU A 338 0.86 -0.67 2.89
CA LEU A 338 0.39 0.19 1.83
C LEU A 338 -0.05 -0.64 0.63
N LEU A 339 -1.32 -0.50 0.28
CA LEU A 339 -1.93 -1.13 -0.88
C LEU A 339 -1.76 -0.25 -2.13
N PRO A 340 -1.77 -0.82 -3.33
CA PRO A 340 -1.83 -0.04 -4.57
C PRO A 340 -3.04 0.90 -4.56
N ASN A 341 -2.88 2.08 -5.14
CA ASN A 341 -4.01 2.98 -5.35
C ASN A 341 -4.98 2.38 -6.38
N GLU A 342 -6.28 2.38 -6.09
CA GLU A 342 -7.30 2.03 -7.09
C GLU A 342 -7.30 3.02 -8.27
N LYS A 343 -6.97 4.28 -7.98
CA LYS A 343 -6.78 5.33 -8.97
C LYS A 343 -5.47 6.03 -8.73
N ILE A 344 -4.70 6.26 -9.78
CA ILE A 344 -3.45 7.02 -9.68
C ILE A 344 -3.78 8.47 -9.33
N ILE A 345 -3.64 8.82 -8.04
CA ILE A 345 -3.84 10.16 -7.52
C ILE A 345 -2.48 10.64 -7.03
N TYR A 346 -1.78 11.42 -7.85
CA TYR A 346 -0.55 12.07 -7.42
C TYR A 346 -0.83 13.55 -7.23
N THR A 347 -0.63 14.03 -6.00
CA THR A 347 -0.67 15.46 -5.74
C THR A 347 0.69 16.05 -6.05
N THR A 348 0.72 17.19 -6.75
CA THR A 348 1.94 17.84 -7.26
C THR A 348 2.67 18.67 -6.21
N LYS A 349 2.31 18.64 -4.95
CA LYS A 349 2.91 19.47 -3.90
C LYS A 349 3.69 18.62 -2.91
N LYS A 350 4.99 18.95 -2.74
CA LYS A 350 5.95 18.51 -1.70
C LYS A 350 5.36 17.45 -0.74
N ASN A 351 5.33 16.22 -1.17
CA ASN A 351 4.77 15.14 -0.40
C ASN A 351 5.91 14.42 0.29
N ASN A 352 6.14 14.74 1.54
CA ASN A 352 7.02 13.96 2.39
C ASN A 352 6.23 12.73 2.83
N GLY A 353 6.33 11.63 2.10
CA GLY A 353 5.81 10.36 2.56
C GLY A 353 6.52 9.96 3.86
N ASN A 354 5.76 9.60 4.89
CA ASN A 354 6.32 8.99 6.08
C ASN A 354 6.43 7.48 5.85
N ALA A 355 7.60 6.91 6.13
CA ALA A 355 7.73 5.47 6.19
C ALA A 355 7.22 4.97 7.55
N PHE A 356 6.54 3.84 7.58
CA PHE A 356 6.35 3.08 8.81
C PHE A 356 7.68 2.40 9.20
N GLU A 357 7.86 2.11 10.47
CA GLU A 357 8.99 1.28 10.91
C GLU A 357 8.95 -0.10 10.26
N LYS A 358 7.71 -0.59 10.00
CA LYS A 358 7.43 -1.86 9.33
C LYS A 358 6.32 -1.66 8.32
N SER A 359 6.66 -1.90 7.06
CA SER A 359 5.74 -1.74 5.93
C SER A 359 6.00 -2.81 4.87
N PRO A 360 5.45 -4.04 5.04
CA PRO A 360 5.58 -5.06 4.01
C PRO A 360 5.06 -4.58 2.65
N PHE A 361 5.80 -4.89 1.59
CA PHE A 361 5.39 -4.58 0.22
C PHE A 361 4.22 -5.45 -0.21
N SER A 362 3.08 -4.85 -0.48
CA SER A 362 1.88 -5.59 -0.87
C SER A 362 1.93 -6.00 -2.34
N ILE A 363 1.69 -7.28 -2.59
CA ILE A 363 1.55 -7.88 -3.91
C ILE A 363 0.23 -8.67 -3.99
N THR A 364 -0.36 -8.78 -5.17
CA THR A 364 -1.57 -9.60 -5.34
C THR A 364 -1.23 -11.08 -5.37
N SER A 365 -2.17 -11.93 -4.91
CA SER A 365 -2.05 -13.39 -5.01
C SER A 365 -1.90 -13.88 -6.45
N ASP A 366 -2.51 -13.18 -7.40
CA ASP A 366 -2.36 -13.48 -8.83
C ASP A 366 -0.93 -13.25 -9.31
N PHE A 367 -0.33 -12.10 -8.96
CA PHE A 367 1.07 -11.83 -9.28
C PHE A 367 2.01 -12.82 -8.58
N TYR A 368 1.80 -13.09 -7.29
CA TYR A 368 2.54 -14.11 -6.55
C TYR A 368 2.50 -15.47 -7.27
N GLY A 369 1.34 -15.90 -7.76
CA GLY A 369 1.16 -17.16 -8.49
C GLY A 369 1.82 -17.21 -9.89
N THR A 370 2.32 -16.09 -10.40
CA THR A 370 3.09 -16.06 -11.66
C THR A 370 4.58 -16.30 -11.48
N MET A 371 5.06 -16.27 -10.24
CA MET A 371 6.47 -16.45 -9.91
C MET A 371 6.81 -17.94 -9.69
N SER A 372 8.07 -18.26 -9.84
CA SER A 372 8.59 -19.62 -9.68
C SER A 372 10.02 -19.59 -9.15
N GLY A 373 10.60 -20.75 -8.92
CA GLY A 373 11.96 -20.87 -8.40
C GLY A 373 11.99 -20.85 -6.88
N GLN A 374 12.99 -20.25 -6.29
CA GLN A 374 13.07 -20.05 -4.85
C GLN A 374 12.26 -18.80 -4.47
N MET A 375 11.20 -18.99 -3.68
CA MET A 375 10.30 -17.89 -3.26
C MET A 375 10.93 -17.06 -2.12
N ASN A 376 12.19 -16.68 -2.30
CA ASN A 376 12.95 -15.84 -1.38
C ASN A 376 12.89 -14.38 -1.85
N PHE A 377 12.07 -13.59 -1.19
CA PHE A 377 11.89 -12.18 -1.52
C PHE A 377 13.00 -11.33 -0.87
N PRO A 378 13.48 -10.28 -1.53
CA PRO A 378 14.50 -9.40 -0.97
C PRO A 378 13.94 -8.35 0.02
N LEU A 379 12.66 -8.36 0.35
CA LEU A 379 12.00 -7.47 1.29
C LEU A 379 10.79 -8.17 1.90
N ASP A 380 10.27 -7.65 3.00
CA ASP A 380 9.01 -8.11 3.57
C ASP A 380 7.88 -7.94 2.58
N ILE A 381 7.09 -8.98 2.36
CA ILE A 381 5.93 -8.95 1.47
C ILE A 381 4.63 -9.28 2.18
N ALA A 382 3.54 -8.68 1.70
CA ALA A 382 2.18 -9.06 2.05
C ALA A 382 1.45 -9.53 0.79
N ILE A 383 1.16 -10.84 0.71
CA ILE A 383 0.39 -11.44 -0.38
C ILE A 383 -1.08 -11.14 -0.11
N THR A 384 -1.70 -10.34 -0.96
CA THR A 384 -3.06 -9.86 -0.75
C THR A 384 -4.08 -10.74 -1.44
N TYR A 385 -5.06 -11.18 -0.66
CA TYR A 385 -6.24 -11.92 -1.11
C TYR A 385 -7.48 -11.06 -0.85
N PRO A 386 -8.36 -10.83 -1.83
CA PRO A 386 -9.67 -10.27 -1.54
C PRO A 386 -10.44 -11.24 -0.63
N PHE A 387 -11.37 -10.72 0.17
CA PHE A 387 -12.24 -11.56 1.00
C PHE A 387 -12.92 -12.63 0.17
N PHE A 388 -12.82 -13.88 0.61
CA PHE A 388 -13.28 -15.04 -0.17
C PHE A 388 -14.80 -15.08 -0.27
N ASN A 389 -15.32 -15.24 -1.50
CA ASN A 389 -16.74 -15.40 -1.76
C ASN A 389 -17.17 -16.88 -1.80
N SER A 390 -16.22 -17.80 -1.82
CA SER A 390 -16.47 -19.23 -1.92
C SER A 390 -15.40 -20.07 -1.25
N GLU A 391 -15.77 -21.29 -0.84
CA GLU A 391 -14.82 -22.29 -0.33
C GLU A 391 -13.77 -22.70 -1.37
N LYS A 392 -14.10 -22.59 -2.66
CA LYS A 392 -13.16 -22.89 -3.74
C LYS A 392 -12.02 -21.89 -3.76
N GLU A 393 -12.32 -20.59 -3.63
CA GLU A 393 -11.33 -19.53 -3.55
C GLU A 393 -10.46 -19.67 -2.30
N LEU A 394 -11.08 -19.91 -1.13
CA LEU A 394 -10.38 -20.18 0.11
C LEU A 394 -9.39 -21.35 -0.02
N LYS A 395 -9.84 -22.49 -0.57
CA LYS A 395 -8.99 -23.66 -0.78
C LYS A 395 -7.85 -23.39 -1.74
N ALA A 396 -8.09 -22.60 -2.80
CA ALA A 396 -7.06 -22.21 -3.74
C ALA A 396 -5.96 -21.37 -3.06
N ALA A 397 -6.35 -20.37 -2.25
CA ALA A 397 -5.43 -19.54 -1.49
C ALA A 397 -4.59 -20.36 -0.49
N VAL A 398 -5.25 -21.21 0.28
CA VAL A 398 -4.55 -22.08 1.25
C VAL A 398 -3.59 -23.05 0.56
N ASN A 399 -3.97 -23.64 -0.57
CA ASN A 399 -3.07 -24.52 -1.33
C ASN A 399 -1.87 -23.75 -1.93
N GLN A 400 -2.06 -22.49 -2.30
CA GLN A 400 -0.95 -21.63 -2.79
C GLN A 400 0.07 -21.35 -1.69
N LEU A 401 -0.36 -21.31 -0.42
CA LEU A 401 0.48 -20.97 0.73
C LEU A 401 0.97 -22.20 1.52
N ALA A 402 0.50 -23.40 1.18
CA ALA A 402 0.68 -24.59 2.02
C ALA A 402 2.15 -25.00 2.24
N ASP A 403 3.00 -24.75 1.26
CA ASP A 403 4.44 -25.10 1.29
C ASP A 403 5.32 -23.87 1.55
N GLU A 404 4.72 -22.70 1.82
CA GLU A 404 5.42 -21.45 2.01
C GLU A 404 5.64 -21.12 3.49
N ASN A 405 6.73 -20.43 3.79
CA ASN A 405 7.02 -19.97 5.14
C ASN A 405 6.30 -18.64 5.42
N ILE A 406 5.03 -18.70 5.82
CA ILE A 406 4.24 -17.52 6.17
C ILE A 406 4.51 -17.13 7.61
N SER A 407 4.93 -15.89 7.82
CA SER A 407 5.29 -15.34 9.12
C SER A 407 4.06 -14.85 9.88
N ASP A 408 4.08 -15.01 11.21
CA ASP A 408 3.05 -14.41 12.08
C ASP A 408 3.39 -12.95 12.35
N PHE A 409 2.52 -12.05 11.91
CA PHE A 409 2.70 -10.60 12.07
C PHE A 409 2.74 -10.16 13.55
N ARG A 410 2.16 -10.93 14.46
CA ARG A 410 2.15 -10.67 15.91
C ARG A 410 3.52 -10.89 16.57
N LEU A 411 4.42 -11.66 15.93
CA LEU A 411 5.77 -11.88 16.46
C LEU A 411 6.64 -10.63 16.38
N GLN A 412 6.25 -9.67 15.57
CA GLN A 412 6.89 -8.36 15.51
C GLN A 412 6.40 -7.48 16.67
N THR A 413 7.22 -6.52 17.08
CA THR A 413 6.80 -5.48 18.00
C THR A 413 5.99 -4.45 17.23
N ASN A 414 4.67 -4.45 17.42
CA ASN A 414 3.76 -3.48 16.82
C ASN A 414 3.15 -2.64 17.93
N GLU A 415 2.97 -1.36 17.69
CA GLU A 415 2.32 -0.42 18.60
C GLU A 415 1.32 0.46 17.86
N VAL A 416 0.14 0.57 18.44
CA VAL A 416 -0.89 1.54 18.04
C VAL A 416 -1.24 2.37 19.25
N LYS A 417 -0.99 3.67 19.20
CA LYS A 417 -1.15 4.56 20.35
C LYS A 417 -2.03 5.74 20.02
N THR A 418 -3.11 5.89 20.76
CA THR A 418 -4.03 7.03 20.74
C THR A 418 -3.98 7.78 22.07
N VAL A 419 -4.81 8.80 22.23
CA VAL A 419 -4.96 9.49 23.53
C VAL A 419 -5.55 8.57 24.60
N GLN A 420 -6.40 7.60 24.22
CA GLN A 420 -7.16 6.75 25.13
C GLN A 420 -6.60 5.33 25.25
N ASP A 421 -6.05 4.80 24.16
CA ASP A 421 -5.70 3.39 24.08
C ASP A 421 -4.29 3.18 23.56
N THR A 422 -3.65 2.16 24.11
CA THR A 422 -2.41 1.59 23.59
C THR A 422 -2.66 0.12 23.25
N ILE A 423 -2.39 -0.28 22.01
CA ILE A 423 -2.53 -1.66 21.54
C ILE A 423 -1.16 -2.13 21.08
N GLU A 424 -0.70 -3.25 21.60
CA GLU A 424 0.66 -3.74 21.35
C GLU A 424 0.69 -5.24 21.06
N SER A 425 1.72 -5.67 20.32
CA SER A 425 2.13 -7.06 20.28
C SER A 425 3.57 -7.23 20.75
N ASN A 426 3.81 -8.25 21.55
CA ASN A 426 5.14 -8.60 22.01
C ASN A 426 5.29 -10.13 22.00
N ALA A 427 6.21 -10.64 21.18
CA ALA A 427 6.48 -12.06 21.01
C ALA A 427 5.20 -12.91 20.81
N GLY A 428 4.25 -12.41 20.04
CA GLY A 428 2.98 -13.08 19.73
C GLY A 428 1.86 -12.85 20.73
N SER A 429 2.15 -12.29 21.90
CA SER A 429 1.13 -11.91 22.91
C SER A 429 0.54 -10.54 22.55
N LEU A 430 -0.76 -10.39 22.75
CA LEU A 430 -1.50 -9.17 22.46
C LEU A 430 -1.86 -8.44 23.75
N TYR A 431 -1.70 -7.12 23.76
CA TYR A 431 -1.99 -6.26 24.89
C TYR A 431 -2.87 -5.08 24.46
N ILE A 432 -3.82 -4.72 25.33
CA ILE A 432 -4.58 -3.48 25.25
C ILE A 432 -4.46 -2.78 26.60
N ASN A 433 -3.99 -1.54 26.60
CA ASN A 433 -3.79 -0.73 27.80
C ASN A 433 -3.00 -1.48 28.89
N ASP A 434 -1.86 -2.05 28.51
CA ASP A 434 -0.96 -2.86 29.35
C ASP A 434 -1.57 -4.19 29.88
N GLN A 435 -2.79 -4.55 29.44
CA GLN A 435 -3.45 -5.80 29.85
C GLN A 435 -3.38 -6.82 28.72
N ALA A 436 -2.86 -8.03 29.05
CA ALA A 436 -2.83 -9.13 28.10
C ALA A 436 -4.28 -9.57 27.73
N ILE A 437 -4.56 -9.70 26.44
CA ILE A 437 -5.87 -10.15 25.96
C ILE A 437 -5.97 -11.67 26.08
N MET A 438 -7.04 -12.14 26.65
CA MET A 438 -7.40 -13.57 26.59
C MET A 438 -8.07 -13.88 25.26
N LEU A 439 -7.38 -14.66 24.42
CA LEU A 439 -7.91 -15.08 23.12
C LEU A 439 -8.99 -16.15 23.32
N ASP A 440 -10.25 -15.77 23.14
CA ASP A 440 -11.42 -16.64 23.26
C ASP A 440 -12.05 -16.87 21.88
N SER A 441 -12.28 -18.14 21.53
CA SER A 441 -12.96 -18.55 20.31
C SER A 441 -14.47 -18.78 20.50
N ASP A 442 -15.08 -18.35 21.61
CA ASP A 442 -16.52 -18.52 21.82
C ASP A 442 -17.33 -17.44 21.07
N LEU A 443 -18.23 -17.87 20.21
CA LEU A 443 -19.10 -17.02 19.39
C LEU A 443 -20.51 -16.96 20.00
N LYS A 444 -20.71 -16.12 21.00
CA LYS A 444 -21.99 -16.03 21.75
C LYS A 444 -23.10 -15.38 20.91
N TYR A 445 -22.81 -14.26 20.25
CA TYR A 445 -23.77 -13.50 19.46
C TYR A 445 -24.11 -14.16 18.12
N LEU A 446 -23.12 -14.73 17.45
CA LEU A 446 -23.33 -15.43 16.18
C LEU A 446 -24.10 -16.75 16.31
N LYS A 447 -24.01 -17.42 17.46
CA LYS A 447 -24.83 -18.64 17.75
C LYS A 447 -26.33 -18.31 17.80
N THR A 448 -26.71 -17.14 18.29
CA THR A 448 -28.11 -16.71 18.40
C THR A 448 -28.76 -16.46 17.04
N LYS A 449 -27.97 -16.09 16.02
CA LYS A 449 -28.44 -15.70 14.69
C LYS A 449 -28.90 -16.86 13.79
N LYS A 450 -28.50 -18.11 14.08
CA LYS A 450 -29.00 -19.28 13.33
C LYS A 450 -30.52 -19.47 13.41
N MET A 451 -31.19 -18.91 14.42
CA MET A 451 -32.63 -18.98 14.57
C MET A 451 -33.38 -17.80 13.91
N GLU A 452 -32.75 -16.64 13.76
CA GLU A 452 -33.41 -15.45 13.21
C GLU A 452 -33.20 -15.27 11.70
N THR A 453 -32.06 -15.71 11.15
CA THR A 453 -31.71 -15.47 9.73
C THR A 453 -32.62 -16.22 8.75
N GLN A 454 -33.23 -17.33 9.15
CA GLN A 454 -34.22 -18.02 8.31
C GLN A 454 -35.54 -17.22 8.18
N LYS A 455 -35.85 -16.27 9.10
CA LYS A 455 -37.06 -15.44 9.03
C LYS A 455 -36.81 -14.08 8.37
N GLN A 456 -35.60 -13.51 8.43
CA GLN A 456 -35.30 -12.17 7.91
C GLN A 456 -34.78 -12.14 6.46
N ALA A 457 -34.12 -13.17 5.96
CA ALA A 457 -33.65 -13.24 4.58
C ALA A 457 -34.83 -13.08 3.58
N GLY A 458 -35.98 -13.69 3.89
CA GLY A 458 -37.21 -13.54 3.09
C GLY A 458 -37.81 -12.13 3.08
N SER A 459 -37.54 -11.30 4.08
CA SER A 459 -38.13 -9.94 4.18
C SER A 459 -37.30 -8.89 3.43
N LEU A 460 -35.97 -9.02 3.43
CA LEU A 460 -35.09 -8.08 2.71
C LEU A 460 -35.08 -8.33 1.21
N GLU A 461 -35.05 -9.59 0.76
CA GLU A 461 -35.23 -9.92 -0.66
C GLU A 461 -36.61 -9.45 -1.17
N GLY A 462 -37.67 -9.62 -0.37
CA GLY A 462 -38.99 -9.08 -0.65
C GLY A 462 -38.96 -7.55 -0.77
N PHE A 463 -38.31 -6.84 0.14
CA PHE A 463 -38.23 -5.39 0.13
C PHE A 463 -37.47 -4.87 -1.10
N PHE A 464 -36.30 -5.45 -1.45
CA PHE A 464 -35.56 -5.08 -2.65
C PHE A 464 -36.31 -5.44 -3.93
N SER A 465 -37.04 -6.55 -3.97
CA SER A 465 -37.92 -6.92 -5.07
C SER A 465 -39.06 -5.89 -5.27
N TYR A 466 -39.73 -5.45 -4.18
CA TYR A 466 -40.74 -4.40 -4.25
C TYR A 466 -40.15 -3.07 -4.69
N GLN A 467 -39.00 -2.67 -4.20
CA GLN A 467 -38.32 -1.45 -4.60
C GLN A 467 -37.94 -1.47 -6.09
N ASN A 468 -37.41 -2.57 -6.58
CA ASN A 468 -37.05 -2.72 -8.00
C ASN A 468 -38.29 -2.71 -8.90
N THR A 469 -39.39 -3.33 -8.48
CA THR A 469 -40.68 -3.30 -9.17
C THR A 469 -41.24 -1.89 -9.20
N PHE A 470 -41.17 -1.15 -8.08
CA PHE A 470 -41.62 0.24 -8.01
C PHE A 470 -40.83 1.15 -8.97
N PHE A 471 -39.49 1.06 -8.99
CA PHE A 471 -38.68 1.81 -9.94
C PHE A 471 -38.97 1.46 -11.40
N THR A 472 -39.20 0.19 -11.69
CA THR A 472 -39.57 -0.26 -13.04
C THR A 472 -40.90 0.38 -13.49
N ILE A 473 -41.91 0.40 -12.61
CA ILE A 473 -43.20 1.04 -12.90
C ILE A 473 -43.04 2.55 -13.14
N VAL A 474 -42.25 3.25 -12.30
CA VAL A 474 -42.00 4.68 -12.48
C VAL A 474 -41.31 4.97 -13.82
N ILE A 475 -40.33 4.16 -14.23
CA ILE A 475 -39.62 4.31 -15.50
C ILE A 475 -40.61 4.09 -16.68
N VAL A 476 -41.41 3.06 -16.62
CA VAL A 476 -42.37 2.77 -17.69
C VAL A 476 -43.44 3.89 -17.84
N LEU A 477 -43.97 4.40 -16.73
CA LEU A 477 -44.91 5.54 -16.73
C LEU A 477 -44.26 6.82 -17.27
N SER A 478 -42.99 7.09 -16.88
CA SER A 478 -42.27 8.26 -17.36
C SER A 478 -42.03 8.19 -18.87
N LEU A 479 -41.60 7.03 -19.37
CA LEU A 479 -41.44 6.80 -20.82
C LEU A 479 -42.78 6.92 -21.58
N GLY A 480 -43.88 6.45 -20.99
CA GLY A 480 -45.24 6.59 -21.56
C GLY A 480 -45.63 8.07 -21.68
N ILE A 481 -45.41 8.88 -20.65
CA ILE A 481 -45.69 10.33 -20.64
C ILE A 481 -44.85 11.05 -21.71
N ILE A 482 -43.53 10.74 -21.78
CA ILE A 482 -42.65 11.31 -22.80
C ILE A 482 -43.12 10.93 -24.21
N GLY A 483 -43.50 9.68 -24.44
CA GLY A 483 -44.04 9.24 -25.73
C GLY A 483 -45.33 10.01 -26.12
N ILE A 484 -46.25 10.21 -25.21
CA ILE A 484 -47.48 10.99 -25.43
C ILE A 484 -47.14 12.45 -25.76
N LEU A 485 -46.23 13.08 -24.98
CA LEU A 485 -45.81 14.45 -25.26
C LEU A 485 -45.13 14.58 -26.64
N PHE A 486 -44.37 13.56 -27.05
CA PHE A 486 -43.72 13.53 -28.36
C PHE A 486 -44.76 13.47 -29.49
N ILE A 487 -45.79 12.63 -29.35
CA ILE A 487 -46.90 12.53 -30.31
C ILE A 487 -47.69 13.86 -30.41
N PHE A 488 -47.99 14.46 -29.27
CA PHE A 488 -48.66 15.76 -29.26
C PHE A 488 -47.79 16.87 -29.85
N GLY A 489 -46.51 16.93 -29.47
CA GLY A 489 -45.52 17.85 -30.05
C GLY A 489 -45.37 17.70 -31.56
N TYR A 490 -45.31 16.46 -32.05
CA TYR A 490 -45.23 16.15 -33.48
C TYR A 490 -46.48 16.59 -34.22
N ARG A 491 -47.69 16.30 -33.68
CA ARG A 491 -48.96 16.75 -34.27
C ARG A 491 -49.10 18.27 -34.34
N LEU A 492 -48.66 18.98 -33.29
CA LEU A 492 -48.66 20.44 -33.27
C LEU A 492 -47.66 21.03 -34.26
N TYR A 493 -46.49 20.42 -34.38
CA TYR A 493 -45.47 20.80 -35.36
C TYR A 493 -45.98 20.64 -36.80
N MET A 494 -46.53 19.46 -37.14
CA MET A 494 -47.12 19.22 -38.43
C MET A 494 -48.23 20.20 -38.78
N LYS A 495 -49.14 20.52 -37.83
CA LYS A 495 -50.22 21.47 -38.03
C LYS A 495 -49.74 22.92 -38.23
N LYS A 496 -48.57 23.30 -37.68
CA LYS A 496 -48.02 24.63 -37.77
C LYS A 496 -47.13 24.86 -39.00
N TYR A 497 -46.39 23.87 -39.44
CA TYR A 497 -45.36 24.02 -40.47
C TYR A 497 -45.55 23.24 -41.76
N MET A 498 -46.58 22.37 -41.85
CA MET A 498 -46.89 21.61 -43.06
C MET A 498 -48.33 21.85 -43.54
N LYS A 499 -48.72 23.15 -43.65
CA LYS A 499 -49.90 23.60 -44.41
C LYS A 499 -49.48 24.01 -45.82
#